data_80da93f9265bdbc29690e6ccd0688116
#
_entry.id   80da93f9265bdbc29690e6ccd0688116
#
_cell.length_a   1.000
_cell.length_b   1.000
_cell.length_c   1.000
_cell.angle_alpha   90.00
_cell.angle_beta   90.00
_cell.angle_gamma   90.00
#
_symmetry.space_group_name_H-M   'P 1'
#
loop_
_entity.id
_entity.type
_entity.pdbx_description
1 polymer ?
#
loop_
_entity_poly.entity_id
_entity_poly.type
_entity_poly.pdbx_seq_one_letter_code
_entity_poly.pdbx_strand_id
1 'polypeptide(L)'
;AEGKSILFITHKLGEIMQVADRCTVLRKGRYIGTVDIKDTNPEKLSAMMVGRDVNFVVEKEEAKPGEVVLDVKDMVVASKRHKNNAVNGVSLQVHRGEIVCIAGIDGNGQTELVYGLSGLEPLKSGTITMNGKDITSMPIRERLTSGMSHIPEDRHKHGLVLDYSLEDNIVLQRYFE
;
A
#
# COMPACT_ATOMS: atom_id res chain seq x y z
N ALA A 1 3.72 14.79 35.15
CA ALA A 1 4.03 15.72 34.05
C ALA A 1 5.19 16.61 34.46
N GLU A 2 6.29 16.59 33.72
CA GLU A 2 7.52 17.33 34.05
C GLU A 2 7.47 18.83 33.61
N GLY A 3 6.30 19.35 33.25
CA GLY A 3 6.10 20.74 32.82
C GLY A 3 6.76 21.07 31.47
N LYS A 4 7.07 20.07 30.64
CA LYS A 4 7.68 20.26 29.31
C LYS A 4 6.60 20.45 28.25
N SER A 5 6.87 21.34 27.30
CA SER A 5 6.05 21.52 26.11
C SER A 5 6.63 20.68 24.95
N ILE A 6 5.77 20.07 24.15
CA ILE A 6 6.14 19.24 23.01
C ILE A 6 5.55 19.87 21.75
N LEU A 7 6.40 20.09 20.75
CA LEU A 7 5.99 20.42 19.38
C LEU A 7 6.30 19.24 18.48
N PHE A 8 5.30 18.69 17.79
CA PHE A 8 5.49 17.62 16.84
C PHE A 8 4.75 17.90 15.53
N ILE A 9 5.21 17.30 14.45
CA ILE A 9 4.64 17.45 13.11
C ILE A 9 4.13 16.09 12.66
N THR A 10 2.87 16.04 12.30
CA THR A 10 2.22 14.82 11.78
C THR A 10 1.08 15.17 10.84
N HIS A 11 0.72 14.26 9.98
CA HIS A 11 -0.50 14.31 9.15
C HIS A 11 -1.55 13.29 9.58
N LYS A 12 -1.28 12.53 10.64
CA LYS A 12 -2.18 11.50 11.15
C LYS A 12 -3.18 12.11 12.13
N LEU A 13 -4.40 12.31 11.66
CA LEU A 13 -5.46 12.97 12.45
C LEU A 13 -5.76 12.26 13.76
N GLY A 14 -5.71 10.91 13.77
CA GLY A 14 -5.93 10.11 14.98
C GLY A 14 -4.92 10.42 16.09
N GLU A 15 -3.63 10.60 15.73
CA GLU A 15 -2.59 10.98 16.70
C GLU A 15 -2.83 12.40 17.25
N ILE A 16 -3.16 13.33 16.35
CA ILE A 16 -3.45 14.72 16.73
C ILE A 16 -4.60 14.76 17.75
N MET A 17 -5.70 14.07 17.47
CA MET A 17 -6.89 14.05 18.33
C MET A 17 -6.63 13.40 19.70
N GLN A 18 -5.67 12.49 19.81
CA GLN A 18 -5.39 11.78 21.07
C GLN A 18 -4.41 12.50 21.98
N VAL A 19 -3.43 13.20 21.43
CA VAL A 19 -2.29 13.68 22.25
C VAL A 19 -2.08 15.19 22.22
N ALA A 20 -2.67 15.92 21.28
CA ALA A 20 -2.45 17.35 21.17
C ALA A 20 -3.49 18.18 21.96
N ASP A 21 -3.08 19.31 22.49
CA ASP A 21 -3.99 20.30 23.07
C ASP A 21 -4.55 21.23 21.99
N ARG A 22 -3.70 21.62 21.03
CA ARG A 22 -4.07 22.47 19.89
C ARG A 22 -3.29 22.07 18.63
N CYS A 23 -3.88 22.33 17.49
CA CYS A 23 -3.30 22.05 16.19
C CYS A 23 -3.20 23.32 15.34
N THR A 24 -2.02 23.58 14.80
CA THR A 24 -1.80 24.63 13.78
C THR A 24 -1.67 23.97 12.42
N VAL A 25 -2.52 24.36 11.49
CA VAL A 25 -2.56 23.81 10.14
C VAL A 25 -1.80 24.70 9.18
N LEU A 26 -0.87 24.08 8.44
CA LEU A 26 -0.16 24.67 7.31
C LEU A 26 -0.60 23.99 6.01
N ARG A 27 -0.75 24.79 4.95
CA ARG A 27 -1.07 24.29 3.61
C ARG A 27 -0.31 25.06 2.56
N LYS A 28 0.47 24.36 1.72
CA LYS A 28 1.33 24.98 0.68
C LYS A 28 2.18 26.15 1.23
N GLY A 29 2.80 25.94 2.40
CA GLY A 29 3.64 26.93 3.07
C GLY A 29 2.89 28.09 3.74
N ARG A 30 1.56 28.10 3.74
CA ARG A 30 0.74 29.17 4.34
C ARG A 30 0.10 28.70 5.64
N TYR A 31 0.05 29.60 6.61
CA TYR A 31 -0.73 29.42 7.83
C TYR A 31 -2.23 29.46 7.49
N ILE A 32 -2.96 28.44 7.88
CA ILE A 32 -4.41 28.32 7.66
C ILE A 32 -5.19 28.66 8.93
N GLY A 33 -4.68 28.26 10.08
CA GLY A 33 -5.31 28.54 11.36
C GLY A 33 -4.76 27.65 12.47
N THR A 34 -5.10 28.02 13.70
CA THR A 34 -4.86 27.21 14.90
C THR A 34 -6.19 26.95 15.56
N VAL A 35 -6.43 25.71 15.95
CA VAL A 35 -7.65 25.26 16.62
C VAL A 35 -7.31 24.46 17.89
N ASP A 36 -8.13 24.60 18.91
CA ASP A 36 -8.07 23.73 20.08
C ASP A 36 -8.70 22.37 19.72
N ILE A 37 -8.05 21.28 20.15
CA ILE A 37 -8.51 19.93 19.77
C ILE A 37 -9.90 19.61 20.33
N LYS A 38 -10.23 20.11 21.51
CA LYS A 38 -11.57 19.95 22.13
C LYS A 38 -12.70 20.57 21.31
N ASP A 39 -12.40 21.56 20.43
CA ASP A 39 -13.38 22.34 19.67
C ASP A 39 -13.39 21.96 18.17
N THR A 40 -12.67 20.90 17.80
CA THR A 40 -12.54 20.43 16.42
C THR A 40 -12.80 18.94 16.30
N ASN A 41 -12.75 18.44 15.06
CA ASN A 41 -12.87 17.02 14.73
C ASN A 41 -12.00 16.68 13.52
N PRO A 42 -11.77 15.38 13.20
CA PRO A 42 -10.96 14.97 12.06
C PRO A 42 -11.40 15.57 10.73
N GLU A 43 -12.70 15.68 10.49
CA GLU A 43 -13.27 16.20 9.25
C GLU A 43 -12.90 17.68 9.06
N LYS A 44 -13.06 18.52 10.09
CA LYS A 44 -12.67 19.94 10.06
C LYS A 44 -11.18 20.13 9.85
N LEU A 45 -10.34 19.37 10.60
CA LEU A 45 -8.89 19.41 10.42
C LEU A 45 -8.49 18.99 8.99
N SER A 46 -9.09 17.93 8.46
CA SER A 46 -8.84 17.51 7.09
C SER A 46 -9.23 18.56 6.07
N ALA A 47 -10.41 19.18 6.23
CA ALA A 47 -10.85 20.28 5.35
C ALA A 47 -9.87 21.46 5.37
N MET A 48 -9.32 21.82 6.55
CA MET A 48 -8.28 22.84 6.66
C MET A 48 -6.99 22.44 5.94
N MET A 49 -6.55 21.17 6.09
CA MET A 49 -5.33 20.64 5.47
C MET A 49 -5.43 20.55 3.95
N VAL A 50 -6.56 20.05 3.43
CA VAL A 50 -6.78 19.81 1.99
C VAL A 50 -7.33 21.05 1.30
N GLY A 51 -8.15 21.85 1.99
CA GLY A 51 -8.79 23.06 1.46
C GLY A 51 -10.13 22.84 0.79
N ARG A 52 -10.71 21.67 0.98
CA ARG A 52 -12.07 21.28 0.58
C ARG A 52 -12.61 20.27 1.57
N ASP A 53 -13.90 20.11 1.59
CA ASP A 53 -14.50 19.03 2.37
C ASP A 53 -14.02 17.67 1.88
N VAL A 54 -13.67 16.80 2.81
CA VAL A 54 -13.20 15.45 2.55
C VAL A 54 -14.18 14.47 3.15
N ASN A 55 -14.79 13.66 2.32
CA ASN A 55 -15.59 12.54 2.79
C ASN A 55 -14.64 11.34 3.05
N PHE A 56 -14.59 10.87 4.30
CA PHE A 56 -13.81 9.69 4.69
C PHE A 56 -14.58 8.38 4.52
N VAL A 57 -15.86 8.47 4.22
CA VAL A 57 -16.69 7.30 3.99
C VAL A 57 -16.60 6.92 2.51
N VAL A 58 -16.04 5.75 2.24
CA VAL A 58 -16.06 5.16 0.91
C VAL A 58 -17.41 4.44 0.75
N GLU A 59 -18.28 5.00 -0.07
CA GLU A 59 -19.52 4.33 -0.46
C GLU A 59 -19.18 3.17 -1.39
N LYS A 60 -19.34 1.96 -0.91
CA LYS A 60 -19.20 0.74 -1.73
C LYS A 60 -20.29 -0.24 -1.37
N GLU A 61 -20.70 -1.02 -2.38
CA GLU A 61 -21.62 -2.13 -2.15
C GLU A 61 -20.94 -3.20 -1.27
N GLU A 62 -21.76 -4.00 -0.61
CA GLU A 62 -21.29 -5.16 0.15
C GLU A 62 -20.56 -6.13 -0.79
N ALA A 63 -19.39 -6.57 -0.36
CA ALA A 63 -18.59 -7.49 -1.15
C ALA A 63 -19.32 -8.84 -1.31
N LYS A 64 -19.35 -9.34 -2.54
CA LYS A 64 -19.86 -10.69 -2.88
C LYS A 64 -18.73 -11.49 -3.49
N PRO A 65 -17.82 -12.06 -2.66
CA PRO A 65 -16.68 -12.81 -3.15
C PRO A 65 -17.12 -13.97 -4.02
N GLY A 66 -16.52 -14.10 -5.21
CA GLY A 66 -16.73 -15.20 -6.14
C GLY A 66 -15.74 -16.34 -5.94
N GLU A 67 -15.36 -16.99 -7.05
CA GLU A 67 -14.34 -18.03 -7.06
C GLU A 67 -12.94 -17.52 -6.65
N VAL A 68 -12.08 -18.45 -6.20
CA VAL A 68 -10.67 -18.13 -5.89
C VAL A 68 -9.94 -17.74 -7.18
N VAL A 69 -9.40 -16.54 -7.21
CA VAL A 69 -8.60 -16.03 -8.35
C VAL A 69 -7.10 -16.07 -8.09
N LEU A 70 -6.69 -16.01 -6.82
CA LEU A 70 -5.29 -16.17 -6.41
C LEU A 70 -5.24 -17.15 -5.25
N ASP A 71 -4.44 -18.20 -5.38
CA ASP A 71 -4.20 -19.19 -4.33
C ASP A 71 -2.68 -19.31 -4.11
N VAL A 72 -2.24 -18.98 -2.91
CA VAL A 72 -0.84 -19.03 -2.50
C VAL A 72 -0.71 -20.07 -1.40
N LYS A 73 0.24 -21.00 -1.54
CA LYS A 73 0.47 -22.09 -0.59
C LYS A 73 1.92 -22.14 -0.18
N ASP A 74 2.14 -22.09 1.14
CA ASP A 74 3.43 -22.30 1.81
C ASP A 74 4.57 -21.48 1.21
N MET A 75 4.27 -20.25 0.79
CA MET A 75 5.20 -19.36 0.12
C MET A 75 6.36 -18.98 1.01
N VAL A 76 7.57 -19.20 0.53
CA VAL A 76 8.81 -18.82 1.20
C VAL A 76 9.66 -17.95 0.27
N VAL A 77 10.04 -16.75 0.76
CA VAL A 77 10.93 -15.82 0.07
C VAL A 77 12.13 -15.49 0.95
N ALA A 78 13.32 -15.49 0.35
CA ALA A 78 14.54 -15.15 1.05
C ALA A 78 14.57 -13.67 1.47
N SER A 79 15.16 -13.38 2.62
CA SER A 79 15.52 -11.99 2.94
C SER A 79 16.85 -11.63 2.25
N LYS A 80 16.93 -10.43 1.66
CA LYS A 80 18.18 -9.84 1.17
C LYS A 80 19.03 -9.21 2.28
N ARG A 81 18.41 -8.91 3.42
CA ARG A 81 19.02 -8.19 4.54
C ARG A 81 19.50 -9.13 5.66
N HIS A 82 18.85 -10.28 5.80
CA HIS A 82 19.07 -11.21 6.92
C HIS A 82 19.25 -12.64 6.40
N LYS A 83 19.86 -13.51 7.24
CA LYS A 83 20.05 -14.94 6.92
C LYS A 83 18.73 -15.73 6.92
N ASN A 84 17.69 -15.20 7.57
CA ASN A 84 16.37 -15.81 7.66
C ASN A 84 15.54 -15.52 6.41
N ASN A 85 14.42 -16.23 6.25
CA ASN A 85 13.44 -15.90 5.22
C ASN A 85 12.69 -14.62 5.62
N ALA A 86 12.38 -13.77 4.63
CA ALA A 86 11.51 -12.61 4.82
C ALA A 86 10.03 -13.03 4.86
N VAL A 87 9.67 -14.01 4.02
CA VAL A 87 8.37 -14.68 4.02
C VAL A 87 8.61 -16.14 4.33
N ASN A 88 7.88 -16.69 5.29
CA ASN A 88 8.14 -18.03 5.79
C ASN A 88 6.85 -18.86 5.92
N GLY A 89 6.47 -19.55 4.85
CA GLY A 89 5.32 -20.44 4.81
C GLY A 89 3.97 -19.72 4.79
N VAL A 90 3.87 -18.60 4.07
CA VAL A 90 2.61 -17.84 3.96
C VAL A 90 1.67 -18.50 2.97
N SER A 91 0.45 -18.75 3.42
CA SER A 91 -0.66 -19.24 2.57
C SER A 91 -1.82 -18.25 2.66
N LEU A 92 -2.40 -17.89 1.53
CA LEU A 92 -3.57 -17.00 1.45
C LEU A 92 -4.35 -17.27 0.16
N GLN A 93 -5.62 -16.90 0.17
CA GLN A 93 -6.47 -16.91 -1.02
C GLN A 93 -7.11 -15.53 -1.21
N VAL A 94 -7.30 -15.17 -2.47
CA VAL A 94 -8.06 -13.97 -2.85
C VAL A 94 -9.17 -14.40 -3.81
N HIS A 95 -10.38 -13.96 -3.53
CA HIS A 95 -11.55 -14.26 -4.34
C HIS A 95 -11.86 -13.13 -5.33
N ARG A 96 -12.56 -13.45 -6.40
CA ARG A 96 -13.03 -12.47 -7.36
C ARG A 96 -13.88 -11.40 -6.67
N GLY A 97 -13.58 -10.12 -6.92
CA GLY A 97 -14.29 -8.98 -6.31
C GLY A 97 -13.95 -8.73 -4.84
N GLU A 98 -12.98 -9.44 -4.28
CA GLU A 98 -12.52 -9.26 -2.91
C GLU A 98 -11.36 -8.25 -2.82
N ILE A 99 -11.29 -7.52 -1.72
CA ILE A 99 -10.13 -6.70 -1.34
C ILE A 99 -9.53 -7.30 -0.08
N VAL A 100 -8.34 -7.89 -0.21
CA VAL A 100 -7.58 -8.44 0.91
C VAL A 100 -6.53 -7.43 1.37
N CYS A 101 -6.53 -7.10 2.64
CA CYS A 101 -5.53 -6.22 3.25
C CYS A 101 -4.47 -7.05 3.97
N ILE A 102 -3.19 -6.76 3.68
CA ILE A 102 -2.05 -7.33 4.40
C ILE A 102 -1.49 -6.24 5.31
N ALA A 103 -1.70 -6.38 6.61
CA ALA A 103 -1.25 -5.42 7.61
C ALA A 103 0.04 -5.90 8.28
N GLY A 104 0.91 -4.94 8.62
CA GLY A 104 2.15 -5.20 9.36
C GLY A 104 2.99 -3.94 9.52
N ILE A 105 3.93 -4.00 10.47
CA ILE A 105 4.94 -2.94 10.64
C ILE A 105 5.94 -3.06 9.50
N ASP A 106 6.48 -1.94 9.03
CA ASP A 106 7.52 -1.92 7.99
C ASP A 106 8.68 -2.88 8.30
N GLY A 107 9.11 -3.61 7.29
CA GLY A 107 10.18 -4.61 7.42
C GLY A 107 9.73 -6.02 7.83
N ASN A 108 8.43 -6.29 7.99
CA ASN A 108 7.91 -7.62 8.34
C ASN A 108 7.69 -8.55 7.15
N GLY A 109 8.21 -8.22 5.96
CA GLY A 109 8.18 -9.09 4.80
C GLY A 109 7.06 -8.81 3.80
N GLN A 110 6.26 -7.75 3.98
CA GLN A 110 5.18 -7.38 3.05
C GLN A 110 5.71 -7.09 1.65
N THR A 111 6.82 -6.36 1.55
CA THR A 111 7.48 -6.05 0.28
C THR A 111 7.95 -7.32 -0.42
N GLU A 112 8.61 -8.23 0.31
CA GLU A 112 9.09 -9.49 -0.24
C GLU A 112 7.94 -10.43 -0.63
N LEU A 113 6.83 -10.40 0.12
CA LEU A 113 5.61 -11.13 -0.25
C LEU A 113 5.07 -10.64 -1.59
N VAL A 114 4.90 -9.33 -1.76
CA VAL A 114 4.41 -8.74 -3.01
C VAL A 114 5.38 -8.98 -4.17
N TYR A 115 6.68 -8.90 -3.92
CA TYR A 115 7.70 -9.17 -4.95
C TYR A 115 7.72 -10.64 -5.37
N GLY A 116 7.53 -11.57 -4.44
CA GLY A 116 7.36 -12.98 -4.78
C GLY A 116 6.10 -13.23 -5.60
N LEU A 117 4.97 -12.63 -5.22
CA LEU A 117 3.71 -12.71 -5.96
C LEU A 117 3.84 -12.16 -7.38
N SER A 118 4.51 -11.02 -7.55
CA SER A 118 4.70 -10.38 -8.86
C SER A 118 5.82 -11.00 -9.70
N GLY A 119 6.66 -11.87 -9.12
CA GLY A 119 7.80 -12.50 -9.78
C GLY A 119 9.07 -11.66 -9.81
N LEU A 120 9.11 -10.55 -9.07
CA LEU A 120 10.31 -9.72 -8.89
C LEU A 120 11.36 -10.39 -8.01
N GLU A 121 10.92 -11.26 -7.09
CA GLU A 121 11.79 -12.11 -6.27
C GLU A 121 11.43 -13.59 -6.48
N PRO A 122 12.44 -14.47 -6.60
CA PRO A 122 12.18 -15.91 -6.72
C PRO A 122 11.69 -16.48 -5.39
N LEU A 123 10.79 -17.45 -5.47
CA LEU A 123 10.40 -18.24 -4.33
C LEU A 123 11.49 -19.27 -3.99
N LYS A 124 11.74 -19.49 -2.70
CA LYS A 124 12.50 -20.65 -2.22
C LYS A 124 11.64 -21.92 -2.24
N SER A 125 10.38 -21.79 -1.90
CA SER A 125 9.37 -22.87 -1.92
C SER A 125 7.98 -22.31 -1.90
N GLY A 126 6.97 -23.16 -2.06
CA GLY A 126 5.57 -22.80 -2.15
C GLY A 126 5.09 -22.73 -3.59
N THR A 127 3.79 -22.48 -3.76
CA THR A 127 3.16 -22.39 -5.09
C THR A 127 2.23 -21.18 -5.14
N ILE A 128 2.10 -20.62 -6.34
CA ILE A 128 1.17 -19.52 -6.63
C ILE A 128 0.33 -19.96 -7.84
N THR A 129 -0.99 -19.99 -7.65
CA THR A 129 -1.95 -20.27 -8.71
C THR A 129 -2.82 -19.04 -8.95
N MET A 130 -2.98 -18.64 -10.20
CA MET A 130 -3.86 -17.53 -10.59
C MET A 130 -4.86 -17.99 -11.64
N ASN A 131 -6.16 -17.79 -11.38
CA ASN A 131 -7.25 -18.28 -12.24
C ASN A 131 -7.11 -19.77 -12.61
N GLY A 132 -6.70 -20.61 -11.65
CA GLY A 132 -6.47 -22.05 -11.85
C GLY A 132 -5.17 -22.41 -12.56
N LYS A 133 -4.35 -21.43 -12.99
CA LYS A 133 -3.07 -21.68 -13.65
C LYS A 133 -1.92 -21.48 -12.68
N ASP A 134 -0.99 -22.43 -12.62
CA ASP A 134 0.25 -22.26 -11.85
C ASP A 134 1.13 -21.19 -12.50
N ILE A 135 1.48 -20.18 -11.70
CA ILE A 135 2.32 -19.07 -12.11
C ILE A 135 3.61 -18.99 -11.28
N THR A 136 3.91 -20.00 -10.48
CA THR A 136 5.03 -20.01 -9.52
C THR A 136 6.36 -19.62 -10.15
N SER A 137 6.69 -20.20 -11.31
CA SER A 137 7.92 -19.92 -12.07
C SER A 137 7.71 -19.04 -13.31
N MET A 138 6.50 -18.48 -13.48
CA MET A 138 6.15 -17.70 -14.65
C MET A 138 6.91 -16.36 -14.67
N PRO A 139 7.51 -15.96 -15.80
CA PRO A 139 8.17 -14.67 -15.96
C PRO A 139 7.22 -13.48 -15.72
N ILE A 140 7.77 -12.34 -15.30
CA ILE A 140 7.00 -11.14 -14.97
C ILE A 140 6.07 -10.70 -16.11
N ARG A 141 6.59 -10.68 -17.36
CA ARG A 141 5.79 -10.30 -18.54
C ARG A 141 4.58 -11.21 -18.73
N GLU A 142 4.75 -12.50 -18.56
CA GLU A 142 3.66 -13.46 -18.72
C GLU A 142 2.63 -13.34 -17.58
N ARG A 143 3.05 -13.03 -16.35
CA ARG A 143 2.13 -12.71 -15.24
C ARG A 143 1.30 -11.48 -15.58
N LEU A 144 1.95 -10.42 -16.10
CA LEU A 144 1.29 -9.19 -16.51
C LEU A 144 0.23 -9.44 -17.60
N THR A 145 0.61 -10.14 -18.69
CA THR A 145 -0.31 -10.46 -19.79
C THR A 145 -1.42 -11.45 -19.38
N SER A 146 -1.22 -12.21 -18.30
CA SER A 146 -2.24 -13.08 -17.71
C SER A 146 -3.23 -12.31 -16.80
N GLY A 147 -3.06 -10.99 -16.63
CA GLY A 147 -3.99 -10.12 -15.89
C GLY A 147 -3.53 -9.71 -14.49
N MET A 148 -2.29 -9.99 -14.10
CA MET A 148 -1.72 -9.48 -12.85
C MET A 148 -1.19 -8.07 -13.07
N SER A 149 -1.54 -7.14 -12.17
CA SER A 149 -0.95 -5.79 -12.13
C SER A 149 -0.28 -5.55 -10.79
N HIS A 150 0.82 -4.81 -10.78
CA HIS A 150 1.55 -4.46 -9.58
C HIS A 150 1.74 -2.94 -9.54
N ILE A 151 1.27 -2.30 -8.45
CA ILE A 151 1.53 -0.90 -8.14
C ILE A 151 2.58 -0.90 -7.02
N PRO A 152 3.83 -0.47 -7.29
CA PRO A 152 4.89 -0.50 -6.29
C PRO A 152 4.67 0.55 -5.19
N GLU A 153 5.16 0.24 -3.99
CA GLU A 153 5.13 1.13 -2.83
C GLU A 153 5.85 2.45 -3.13
N ASP A 154 7.08 2.38 -3.65
CA ASP A 154 7.84 3.54 -4.13
C ASP A 154 7.68 3.68 -5.65
N ARG A 155 6.75 4.55 -6.05
CA ARG A 155 6.46 4.83 -7.46
C ARG A 155 7.63 5.49 -8.20
N HIS A 156 8.44 6.29 -7.53
CA HIS A 156 9.57 6.97 -8.15
C HIS A 156 10.73 6.02 -8.44
N LYS A 157 10.95 5.06 -7.55
CA LYS A 157 12.04 4.09 -7.67
C LYS A 157 11.68 2.90 -8.55
N HIS A 158 10.43 2.44 -8.51
CA HIS A 158 10.02 1.17 -9.09
C HIS A 158 8.82 1.25 -10.03
N GLY A 159 8.11 2.37 -10.06
CA GLY A 159 6.85 2.50 -10.82
C GLY A 159 6.95 3.38 -12.05
N LEU A 160 7.95 4.25 -12.13
CA LEU A 160 8.11 5.22 -13.22
C LEU A 160 9.57 5.27 -13.67
N VAL A 161 9.79 5.59 -14.93
CA VAL A 161 11.06 6.08 -15.45
C VAL A 161 10.97 7.60 -15.49
N LEU A 162 11.63 8.27 -14.53
CA LEU A 162 11.43 9.71 -14.30
C LEU A 162 11.83 10.60 -15.47
N ASP A 163 12.78 10.15 -16.30
CA ASP A 163 13.24 10.86 -17.48
C ASP A 163 12.34 10.66 -18.71
N TYR A 164 11.34 9.78 -18.62
CA TYR A 164 10.38 9.51 -19.69
C TYR A 164 9.16 10.43 -19.57
N SER A 165 8.51 10.68 -20.71
CA SER A 165 7.23 11.37 -20.75
C SER A 165 6.14 10.56 -20.01
N LEU A 166 5.01 11.21 -19.71
CA LEU A 166 3.85 10.49 -19.16
C LEU A 166 3.32 9.46 -20.16
N GLU A 167 3.33 9.79 -21.45
CA GLU A 167 2.91 8.91 -22.54
C GLU A 167 3.76 7.63 -22.57
N ASP A 168 5.09 7.78 -22.54
CA ASP A 168 6.02 6.64 -22.53
C ASP A 168 5.83 5.78 -21.28
N ASN A 169 5.66 6.39 -20.11
CA ASN A 169 5.41 5.68 -18.86
C ASN A 169 4.09 4.90 -18.87
N ILE A 170 3.02 5.42 -19.48
CA ILE A 170 1.73 4.74 -19.58
C ILE A 170 1.84 3.48 -20.43
N VAL A 171 2.58 3.54 -21.54
CA VAL A 171 2.71 2.41 -22.47
C VAL A 171 3.83 1.44 -22.11
N LEU A 172 4.71 1.81 -21.17
CA LEU A 172 5.94 1.08 -20.85
C LEU A 172 5.74 -0.41 -20.57
N GLN A 173 4.65 -0.77 -19.91
CA GLN A 173 4.35 -2.17 -19.58
C GLN A 173 3.71 -2.94 -20.72
N ARG A 174 3.25 -2.26 -21.78
CA ARG A 174 2.49 -2.85 -22.90
C ARG A 174 3.02 -2.48 -24.29
N TYR A 175 4.19 -1.87 -24.38
CA TYR A 175 4.77 -1.42 -25.64
C TYR A 175 4.96 -2.54 -26.69
N PHE A 176 4.88 -3.78 -26.28
CA PHE A 176 5.06 -4.96 -27.11
C PHE A 176 3.71 -5.52 -27.67
N GLU A 177 2.58 -4.98 -27.27
CA GLU A 177 1.25 -5.26 -27.83
C GLU A 177 0.98 -4.37 -29.06
#